data_d0b7469e61b969c222d6b22f7ba8432a
#
_entry.id   d0b7469e61b969c222d6b22f7ba8432a
#
_cell.length_a   1.000
_cell.length_b   1.000
_cell.length_c   1.000
_cell.angle_alpha   90.00
_cell.angle_beta   90.00
_cell.angle_gamma   90.00
#
_symmetry.space_group_name_H-M   'P 1'
#
loop_
_entity.id
_entity.type
_entity.pdbx_description
1 polymer ?
#
loop_
_entity_poly.entity_id
_entity_poly.type
_entity_poly.pdbx_seq_one_letter_code
_entity_poly.pdbx_strand_id
1 'polypeptide(L)' 'MAEGTVKWFSNEKGYGFIEREGGEDVFVHFSAIAGDGYKSLTEGQTVEFDVVQGDKGLQAANVQPV' A
#
# COMPACT_ATOMS: atom_id res chain seq x y z
N MET A 1 9.28 0.62 9.81
CA MET A 1 8.40 0.56 8.64
C MET A 1 8.43 -0.86 8.07
N ALA A 2 7.29 -1.31 7.59
CA ALA A 2 7.23 -2.62 6.95
C ALA A 2 7.59 -2.48 5.47
N GLU A 3 7.95 -3.60 4.86
CA GLU A 3 8.24 -3.64 3.44
C GLU A 3 7.37 -4.74 2.81
N GLY A 4 6.87 -4.48 1.64
CA GLY A 4 6.04 -5.45 0.93
C GLY A 4 6.00 -5.19 -0.56
N THR A 5 5.24 -6.02 -1.25
CA THR A 5 5.10 -5.97 -2.69
C THR A 5 3.64 -5.69 -3.04
N VAL A 6 3.42 -4.77 -3.94
CA VAL A 6 2.06 -4.44 -4.39
C VAL A 6 1.47 -5.66 -5.10
N LYS A 7 0.40 -6.20 -4.53
CA LYS A 7 -0.29 -7.35 -5.11
C LYS A 7 -1.12 -6.92 -6.30
N TRP A 8 -1.89 -5.85 -6.12
CA TRP A 8 -2.59 -5.18 -7.20
C TRP A 8 -3.03 -3.80 -6.71
N PHE A 9 -3.26 -2.90 -7.64
CA PHE A 9 -3.75 -1.57 -7.33
C PHE A 9 -4.61 -1.06 -8.48
N SER A 10 -5.79 -0.52 -8.15
CA SER A 10 -6.70 0.03 -9.14
C SER A 10 -6.64 1.55 -9.12
N ASN A 11 -6.07 2.13 -10.16
CA ASN A 11 -6.01 3.59 -10.29
C ASN A 11 -7.41 4.20 -10.39
N GLU A 12 -8.32 3.47 -10.99
CA GLU A 12 -9.69 3.91 -11.15
C GLU A 12 -10.43 4.00 -9.82
N LYS A 13 -10.26 2.98 -8.99
CA LYS A 13 -10.92 2.91 -7.69
C LYS A 13 -10.13 3.59 -6.59
N GLY A 14 -8.83 3.77 -6.79
CA GLY A 14 -7.97 4.46 -5.83
C GLY A 14 -7.51 3.62 -4.65
N TYR A 15 -7.53 2.28 -4.79
CA TYR A 15 -7.05 1.41 -3.72
C TYR A 15 -6.51 0.10 -4.24
N GLY A 16 -5.84 -0.64 -3.37
CA GLY A 16 -5.30 -1.94 -3.71
C GLY A 16 -4.83 -2.67 -2.46
N PHE A 17 -3.98 -3.65 -2.66
CA PHE A 17 -3.42 -4.44 -1.58
C PHE A 17 -1.92 -4.63 -1.73
N ILE A 18 -1.24 -4.64 -0.59
CA ILE A 18 0.18 -4.90 -0.51
C ILE A 18 0.36 -6.24 0.20
N GLU A 19 1.14 -7.13 -0.41
CA GLU A 19 1.45 -8.42 0.17
C GLU A 19 2.69 -8.30 1.04
N ARG A 20 2.59 -8.76 2.29
CA ARG A 20 3.72 -8.77 3.23
C ARG A 20 4.28 -10.18 3.35
N GLU A 21 5.57 -10.28 3.53
CA GLU A 21 6.20 -11.55 3.81
C GLU A 21 5.81 -12.01 5.22
N GLY A 22 5.28 -13.21 5.31
CA GLY A 22 4.91 -13.80 6.59
C GLY A 22 3.71 -13.20 7.29
N GLY A 23 2.94 -12.36 6.61
CA GLY A 23 1.79 -11.70 7.19
C GLY A 23 0.61 -11.64 6.23
N GLU A 24 -0.47 -11.04 6.70
CA GLU A 24 -1.67 -10.84 5.89
C GLU A 24 -1.47 -9.68 4.92
N ASP A 25 -2.25 -9.69 3.84
CA ASP A 25 -2.27 -8.57 2.90
C ASP A 25 -2.77 -7.32 3.62
N VAL A 26 -2.23 -6.18 3.20
CA VAL A 26 -2.56 -4.90 3.82
C VAL A 26 -3.26 -4.03 2.79
N PHE A 27 -4.41 -3.47 3.17
CA PHE A 27 -5.16 -2.56 2.32
C PHE A 27 -4.38 -1.25 2.16
N VAL A 28 -4.37 -0.70 0.95
CA VAL A 28 -3.74 0.60 0.69
C VAL A 28 -4.70 1.46 -0.13
N HIS A 29 -4.89 2.70 0.32
CA HIS A 29 -5.67 3.70 -0.39
C HIS A 29 -4.74 4.76 -0.97
N PHE A 30 -5.11 5.38 -2.08
CA PHE A 30 -4.22 6.35 -2.73
C PHE A 30 -3.82 7.49 -1.79
N SER A 31 -4.67 7.85 -0.84
CA SER A 31 -4.36 8.91 0.11
C SER A 31 -3.24 8.54 1.08
N ALA A 32 -2.90 7.25 1.17
CA ALA A 32 -1.83 6.78 2.03
C ALA A 32 -0.47 6.78 1.33
N ILE A 33 -0.43 7.05 0.03
CA ILE A 33 0.82 7.09 -0.72
C ILE A 33 1.50 8.44 -0.48
N ALA A 34 2.73 8.39 0.02
CA ALA A 34 3.48 9.60 0.33
C ALA A 34 4.02 10.26 -0.94
N GLY A 35 4.24 11.56 -0.85
CA GLY A 35 4.84 12.32 -1.94
C GLY A 35 3.84 13.17 -2.69
N ASP A 36 4.36 13.96 -3.61
CA ASP A 36 3.57 14.84 -4.46
C ASP A 36 3.32 14.21 -5.82
N GLY A 37 2.30 14.69 -6.51
CA GLY A 37 2.04 14.29 -7.87
C GLY A 37 1.21 13.04 -7.98
N TYR A 38 1.53 12.20 -8.95
CA TYR A 38 0.71 11.06 -9.29
C TYR A 38 0.81 9.96 -8.21
N LYS A 39 -0.33 9.65 -7.60
CA LYS A 39 -0.39 8.70 -6.49
C LYS A 39 -0.96 7.37 -6.96
N SER A 40 -0.11 6.53 -7.48
CA SER A 40 -0.50 5.19 -7.87
C SER A 40 0.63 4.21 -7.60
N LEU A 41 0.27 2.94 -7.58
CA LEU A 41 1.23 1.85 -7.38
C LEU A 41 1.12 0.89 -8.55
N THR A 42 2.23 0.22 -8.85
CA THR A 42 2.28 -0.76 -9.92
C THR A 42 2.35 -2.15 -9.32
N GLU A 43 1.62 -3.09 -9.89
CA GLU A 43 1.66 -4.49 -9.47
C GLU A 43 3.10 -5.00 -9.52
N GLY A 44 3.52 -5.63 -8.43
CA GLY A 44 4.89 -6.15 -8.30
C GLY A 44 5.89 -5.16 -7.76
N GLN A 45 5.50 -3.90 -7.57
CA GLN A 45 6.40 -2.87 -7.03
C GLN A 45 6.68 -3.12 -5.55
N THR A 46 7.94 -2.92 -5.15
CA THR A 46 8.32 -3.01 -3.73
C THR A 46 8.12 -1.65 -3.08
N VAL A 47 7.47 -1.64 -1.92
CA VAL A 47 7.18 -0.42 -1.18
C VAL A 47 7.48 -0.58 0.30
N GLU A 48 7.73 0.55 0.96
CA GLU A 48 7.81 0.60 2.42
C GLU A 48 6.60 1.34 2.95
N PHE A 49 6.12 0.94 4.11
CA PHE A 49 4.91 1.52 4.67
C PHE A 49 4.79 1.23 6.16
N ASP A 50 3.91 1.97 6.83
CA ASP A 50 3.53 1.70 8.20
C ASP A 50 2.23 0.91 8.20
N VAL A 51 2.11 -0.04 9.11
CA VAL A 51 0.89 -0.85 9.25
C VAL A 51 0.06 -0.24 10.37
N VAL A 52 -1.16 0.13 10.07
CA VAL A 52 -2.07 0.70 11.06
C VAL A 52 -3.40 -0.07 11.04
N GLN A 53 -4.12 -0.02 12.15
CA GLN A 53 -5.42 -0.65 12.23
C GLN A 53 -6.47 0.28 11.64
N GLY A 54 -7.14 -0.15 10.59
CA GLY A 54 -8.20 0.61 9.96
C GLY A 54 -9.57 0.00 10.22
N ASP A 55 -10.61 0.61 9.66
CA ASP A 55 -11.98 0.15 9.84
C ASP A 55 -12.22 -1.25 9.27
N LYS A 56 -11.51 -1.58 8.23
CA LYS A 56 -11.69 -2.85 7.52
C LYS A 56 -10.55 -3.84 7.77
N GLY A 57 -9.72 -3.56 8.77
CA GLY A 57 -8.56 -4.37 9.07
C GLY A 57 -7.28 -3.58 8.93
N LEU A 58 -6.18 -4.27 8.66
CA LEU A 58 -4.87 -3.62 8.54
C LEU A 58 -4.79 -2.75 7.29
N GLN A 59 -4.25 -1.56 7.46
CA GLN A 59 -4.05 -0.60 6.38
C GLN A 59 -2.61 -0.12 6.33
N ALA A 60 -2.16 0.23 5.13
CA ALA A 60 -0.85 0.85 4.95
C ALA A 60 -0.97 2.36 5.09
N ALA A 61 0.04 2.97 5.68
CA ALA A 61 0.16 4.42 5.79
C ALA A 61 1.58 4.82 5.41
N ASN A 62 1.76 6.04 4.94
CA ASN A 62 3.07 6.56 4.55
C ASN A 62 3.77 5.65 3.55
N VAL A 63 3.04 5.17 2.56
CA VAL A 63 3.57 4.25 1.55
C VAL A 63 4.56 4.97 0.65
N GLN A 64 5.75 4.40 0.52
CA GLN A 64 6.81 4.97 -0.31
C GLN A 64 7.44 3.88 -1.17
N PRO A 65 7.77 4.19 -2.42
CA PRO A 65 8.53 3.25 -3.25
C PRO A 65 9.92 3.03 -2.65
N VAL A 66 10.39 1.84 -2.77
CA VAL A 66 11.76 1.50 -2.33
C VAL A 66 12.74 1.71 -3.47
#